data_be3b5331effed6d9e9eb9e29a37fce66
#
_entry.id   be3b5331effed6d9e9eb9e29a37fce66
#
_cell.length_a   1.000
_cell.length_b   1.000
_cell.length_c   1.000
_cell.angle_alpha   90.00
_cell.angle_beta   90.00
_cell.angle_gamma   90.00
#
_symmetry.space_group_name_H-M   'P 1'
#
loop_
_entity.id
_entity.type
_entity.pdbx_description
1 polymer ?
#
loop_
_entity_poly.entity_id
_entity_poly.type
_entity_poly.pdbx_seq_one_letter_code
_entity_poly.pdbx_strand_id
1 'polypeptide(L)'
;MITRSSNPIHLAVAFDKNFLTPFYVLVTSIFANNTDNFVCIHAIVSGISDEEKEKLKSYIQANQGDIFFYSLTEQQVDSLRQAIKDPKYTLATFYRLFIPILLPDTIERIIYIDTDIVIINDLAELYQMQFGEPFAAVVDPAPTIRVDLGITRPGNYFNAGVLLINLQAWRQERISERALDFVIQFPEKCKYVDQCALNAVSIGNWKKIDSRYNLMGQYAPDLLKNEYTKFLDDKVIVHFNIFKPWDRLCQMRLRFLYHHYFDMSPEKGKKRYKKFNFTFKNVARLIRNKTVGIYRDYMAVNHTYERIKPAENLLREQQLSPH
;
A
#
# COMPACT_ATOMS: atom_id res chain seq x y z
N MET A 1 2.72 28.44 -18.82
CA MET A 1 3.84 27.52 -18.48
C MET A 1 3.74 27.30 -16.98
N ILE A 2 3.31 26.13 -16.55
CA ILE A 2 3.30 25.77 -15.12
C ILE A 2 4.76 25.48 -14.80
N THR A 3 5.35 26.24 -13.89
CA THR A 3 6.70 25.99 -13.38
C THR A 3 6.68 24.59 -12.76
N ARG A 4 7.45 23.63 -13.34
CA ARG A 4 7.70 22.34 -12.69
C ARG A 4 8.16 22.64 -11.27
N SER A 5 7.46 22.05 -10.28
CA SER A 5 7.95 22.08 -8.89
C SER A 5 9.41 21.69 -8.91
N SER A 6 10.27 22.45 -8.26
CA SER A 6 11.71 22.22 -8.23
C SER A 6 12.07 20.87 -7.59
N ASN A 7 11.13 20.19 -6.99
CA ASN A 7 11.31 18.90 -6.31
C ASN A 7 10.09 17.98 -6.56
N PRO A 8 10.13 17.08 -7.54
CA PRO A 8 9.04 16.14 -7.82
C PRO A 8 8.84 15.15 -6.65
N ILE A 9 7.60 14.74 -6.42
CA ILE A 9 7.31 13.62 -5.53
C ILE A 9 7.63 12.31 -6.27
N HIS A 10 8.61 11.56 -5.78
CA HIS A 10 8.93 10.24 -6.30
C HIS A 10 8.08 9.16 -5.62
N LEU A 11 7.35 8.39 -6.41
CA LEU A 11 6.56 7.24 -5.96
C LEU A 11 7.09 5.95 -6.58
N ALA A 12 7.17 4.87 -5.80
CA ALA A 12 7.47 3.55 -6.30
C ALA A 12 6.26 2.63 -6.17
N VAL A 13 6.01 1.83 -7.19
CA VAL A 13 4.95 0.83 -7.24
C VAL A 13 5.48 -0.48 -7.83
N ALA A 14 4.84 -1.59 -7.47
CA ALA A 14 5.19 -2.88 -8.03
C ALA A 14 3.92 -3.66 -8.37
N PHE A 15 3.78 -4.13 -9.62
CA PHE A 15 2.58 -4.85 -10.03
C PHE A 15 2.78 -5.73 -11.25
N ASP A 16 1.89 -6.70 -11.41
CA ASP A 16 1.75 -7.52 -12.60
C ASP A 16 0.48 -7.13 -13.41
N LYS A 17 0.29 -7.76 -14.56
CA LYS A 17 -0.86 -7.51 -15.44
C LYS A 17 -2.22 -7.60 -14.74
N ASN A 18 -2.37 -8.42 -13.69
CA ASN A 18 -3.63 -8.57 -12.97
C ASN A 18 -3.99 -7.33 -12.14
N PHE A 19 -3.02 -6.46 -11.89
CA PHE A 19 -3.18 -5.22 -11.12
C PHE A 19 -3.15 -3.96 -11.98
N LEU A 20 -3.21 -4.08 -13.32
CA LEU A 20 -3.22 -2.93 -14.23
C LEU A 20 -4.42 -1.99 -13.98
N THR A 21 -5.63 -2.52 -13.86
CA THR A 21 -6.82 -1.71 -13.52
C THR A 21 -6.72 -1.07 -12.12
N PRO A 22 -6.35 -1.78 -11.03
CA PRO A 22 -6.06 -1.13 -9.76
C PRO A 22 -5.01 -0.03 -9.84
N PHE A 23 -3.97 -0.20 -10.64
CA PHE A 23 -2.96 0.82 -10.84
C PHE A 23 -3.50 2.08 -11.52
N TYR A 24 -4.37 1.96 -12.54
CA TYR A 24 -5.06 3.13 -13.11
C TYR A 24 -5.90 3.87 -12.06
N VAL A 25 -6.58 3.15 -11.18
CA VAL A 25 -7.37 3.76 -10.08
C VAL A 25 -6.47 4.48 -9.08
N LEU A 26 -5.36 3.88 -8.69
CA LEU A 26 -4.35 4.50 -7.83
C LEU A 26 -3.83 5.79 -8.46
N VAL A 27 -3.35 5.74 -9.70
CA VAL A 27 -2.78 6.90 -10.41
C VAL A 27 -3.83 8.02 -10.56
N THR A 28 -5.08 7.67 -10.88
CA THR A 28 -6.18 8.64 -10.94
C THR A 28 -6.38 9.33 -9.60
N SER A 29 -6.34 8.57 -8.49
CA SER A 29 -6.48 9.14 -7.16
C SER A 29 -5.29 10.04 -6.77
N ILE A 30 -4.09 9.69 -7.19
CA ILE A 30 -2.88 10.52 -6.98
C ILE A 30 -3.09 11.89 -7.64
N PHE A 31 -3.36 11.93 -8.92
CA PHE A 31 -3.47 13.20 -9.65
C PHE A 31 -4.70 14.02 -9.26
N ALA A 32 -5.79 13.39 -8.84
CA ALA A 32 -6.97 14.11 -8.35
C ALA A 32 -6.70 14.88 -7.05
N ASN A 33 -5.72 14.45 -6.24
CA ASN A 33 -5.45 14.99 -4.91
C ASN A 33 -4.03 15.58 -4.74
N ASN A 34 -3.25 15.67 -5.84
CA ASN A 34 -1.89 16.23 -5.83
C ASN A 34 -1.70 17.19 -7.02
N THR A 35 -2.65 18.09 -7.23
CA THR A 35 -2.69 18.98 -8.39
C THR A 35 -1.54 19.98 -8.48
N ASP A 36 -0.95 20.32 -7.32
CA ASP A 36 0.15 21.28 -7.22
C ASP A 36 1.53 20.61 -7.28
N ASN A 37 1.58 19.27 -7.32
CA ASN A 37 2.80 18.50 -7.30
C ASN A 37 3.06 17.81 -8.63
N PHE A 38 4.31 17.85 -9.10
CA PHE A 38 4.76 16.98 -10.18
C PHE A 38 5.13 15.60 -9.60
N VAL A 39 4.54 14.54 -10.14
CA VAL A 39 4.74 13.18 -9.60
C VAL A 39 5.52 12.32 -10.58
N CYS A 40 6.66 11.77 -10.13
CA CYS A 40 7.46 10.80 -10.85
C CYS A 40 7.20 9.39 -10.32
N ILE A 41 6.63 8.51 -11.14
CA ILE A 41 6.29 7.14 -10.77
C ILE A 41 7.39 6.18 -11.26
N HIS A 42 7.90 5.35 -10.36
CA HIS A 42 8.87 4.30 -10.64
C HIS A 42 8.17 2.95 -10.49
N ALA A 43 7.86 2.30 -11.62
CA ALA A 43 7.05 1.09 -11.66
C ALA A 43 7.90 -0.14 -11.98
N ILE A 44 8.00 -1.10 -11.04
CA ILE A 44 8.53 -2.44 -11.33
C ILE A 44 7.37 -3.31 -11.80
N VAL A 45 7.44 -3.72 -13.07
CA VAL A 45 6.30 -4.40 -13.70
C VAL A 45 6.68 -5.75 -14.31
N SER A 46 5.68 -6.66 -14.36
CA SER A 46 5.80 -7.90 -15.12
C SER A 46 4.53 -8.18 -15.93
N GLY A 47 4.70 -8.73 -17.13
CA GLY A 47 3.62 -9.10 -18.03
C GLY A 47 2.81 -7.93 -18.60
N ILE A 48 3.33 -6.70 -18.54
CA ILE A 48 2.74 -5.51 -19.15
C ILE A 48 3.35 -5.33 -20.54
N SER A 49 2.51 -5.24 -21.59
CA SER A 49 2.96 -5.02 -22.95
C SER A 49 3.46 -3.59 -23.16
N ASP A 50 4.26 -3.37 -24.19
CA ASP A 50 4.76 -2.02 -24.52
C ASP A 50 3.60 -1.08 -24.89
N GLU A 51 2.55 -1.58 -25.55
CA GLU A 51 1.35 -0.80 -25.82
C GLU A 51 0.65 -0.34 -24.53
N GLU A 52 0.55 -1.21 -23.51
CA GLU A 52 0.00 -0.88 -22.20
C GLU A 52 0.88 0.15 -21.45
N LYS A 53 2.22 0.03 -21.56
CA LYS A 53 3.15 1.01 -20.99
C LYS A 53 3.01 2.39 -21.65
N GLU A 54 2.89 2.45 -22.97
CA GLU A 54 2.69 3.72 -23.69
C GLU A 54 1.33 4.38 -23.34
N LYS A 55 0.28 3.61 -23.19
CA LYS A 55 -1.03 4.12 -22.71
C LYS A 55 -0.91 4.71 -21.31
N LEU A 56 -0.24 4.00 -20.40
CA LEU A 56 0.02 4.48 -19.03
C LEU A 56 0.84 5.77 -19.04
N LYS A 57 1.92 5.80 -19.83
CA LYS A 57 2.79 6.97 -19.94
C LYS A 57 2.01 8.19 -20.45
N SER A 58 1.26 8.02 -21.54
CA SER A 58 0.42 9.09 -22.11
C SER A 58 -0.59 9.62 -21.08
N TYR A 59 -1.25 8.73 -20.35
CA TYR A 59 -2.22 9.11 -19.31
C TYR A 59 -1.56 9.89 -18.16
N ILE A 60 -0.41 9.43 -17.68
CA ILE A 60 0.31 10.05 -16.56
C ILE A 60 0.87 11.43 -16.98
N GLN A 61 1.44 11.53 -18.17
CA GLN A 61 1.98 12.80 -18.69
C GLN A 61 0.89 13.85 -18.92
N ALA A 62 -0.30 13.44 -19.33
CA ALA A 62 -1.45 14.33 -19.45
C ALA A 62 -1.93 14.88 -18.09
N ASN A 63 -1.54 14.25 -16.99
CA ASN A 63 -1.93 14.62 -15.60
C ASN A 63 -0.75 15.18 -14.78
N GLN A 64 0.24 15.81 -15.40
CA GLN A 64 1.40 16.43 -14.74
C GLN A 64 2.31 15.45 -13.98
N GLY A 65 2.58 14.31 -14.56
CA GLY A 65 3.51 13.33 -14.02
C GLY A 65 4.38 12.68 -15.07
N ASP A 66 5.25 11.80 -14.63
CA ASP A 66 6.03 10.93 -15.51
C ASP A 66 6.11 9.53 -14.90
N ILE A 67 6.40 8.51 -15.75
CA ILE A 67 6.55 7.13 -15.31
C ILE A 67 7.78 6.47 -15.95
N PHE A 68 8.52 5.77 -15.10
CA PHE A 68 9.69 4.98 -15.48
C PHE A 68 9.41 3.51 -15.16
N PHE A 69 9.61 2.65 -16.17
CA PHE A 69 9.36 1.22 -16.01
C PHE A 69 10.66 0.46 -15.77
N TYR A 70 10.64 -0.43 -14.78
CA TYR A 70 11.74 -1.31 -14.41
C TYR A 70 11.29 -2.76 -14.50
N SER A 71 12.23 -3.65 -14.77
CA SER A 71 12.03 -5.10 -14.74
C SER A 71 13.21 -5.75 -14.02
N LEU A 72 12.93 -6.88 -13.35
CA LEU A 72 13.99 -7.68 -12.75
C LEU A 72 14.74 -8.47 -13.82
N THR A 73 16.04 -8.69 -13.60
CA THR A 73 16.84 -9.61 -14.39
C THR A 73 16.41 -11.06 -14.14
N GLU A 74 16.73 -11.98 -15.06
CA GLU A 74 16.44 -13.41 -14.87
C GLU A 74 17.06 -13.95 -13.58
N GLN A 75 18.29 -13.56 -13.24
CA GLN A 75 18.97 -13.97 -12.00
C GLN A 75 18.19 -13.50 -10.74
N GLN A 76 17.70 -12.27 -10.74
CA GLN A 76 16.87 -11.74 -9.63
C GLN A 76 15.53 -12.50 -9.52
N VAL A 77 14.90 -12.79 -10.65
CA VAL A 77 13.65 -13.59 -10.71
C VAL A 77 13.89 -15.00 -10.18
N ASP A 78 14.98 -15.66 -10.55
CA ASP A 78 15.29 -17.01 -10.11
C ASP A 78 15.60 -17.07 -8.60
N SER A 79 16.30 -16.09 -8.07
CA SER A 79 16.50 -15.95 -6.62
C SER A 79 15.18 -15.85 -5.87
N LEU A 80 14.22 -15.06 -6.39
CA LEU A 80 12.87 -14.96 -5.81
C LEU A 80 12.07 -16.26 -5.93
N ARG A 81 12.16 -16.98 -7.05
CA ARG A 81 11.46 -18.27 -7.23
C ARG A 81 11.88 -19.29 -6.19
N GLN A 82 13.16 -19.30 -5.81
CA GLN A 82 13.65 -20.17 -4.74
C GLN A 82 13.08 -19.81 -3.37
N ALA A 83 12.81 -18.51 -3.13
CA ALA A 83 12.24 -18.01 -1.87
C ALA A 83 10.73 -18.28 -1.75
N ILE A 84 10.00 -18.34 -2.87
CA ILE A 84 8.53 -18.47 -2.89
C ILE A 84 8.13 -19.94 -2.87
N LYS A 85 7.74 -20.43 -1.70
CA LYS A 85 7.22 -21.81 -1.55
C LYS A 85 5.70 -21.90 -1.63
N ASP A 86 4.97 -20.82 -1.33
CA ASP A 86 3.49 -20.80 -1.35
C ASP A 86 2.98 -20.23 -2.70
N PRO A 87 2.24 -21.01 -3.50
CA PRO A 87 1.73 -20.60 -4.81
C PRO A 87 0.69 -19.45 -4.76
N LYS A 88 0.25 -19.05 -3.57
CA LYS A 88 -0.64 -17.89 -3.40
C LYS A 88 0.05 -16.56 -3.68
N TYR A 89 1.38 -16.51 -3.57
CA TYR A 89 2.14 -15.29 -3.73
C TYR A 89 2.78 -15.23 -5.11
N THR A 90 2.63 -14.10 -5.77
CA THR A 90 3.31 -13.82 -7.03
C THR A 90 4.68 -13.21 -6.76
N LEU A 91 5.60 -13.31 -7.73
CA LEU A 91 6.90 -12.64 -7.68
C LEU A 91 6.77 -11.14 -7.40
N ALA A 92 5.70 -10.52 -7.90
CA ALA A 92 5.44 -9.10 -7.74
C ALA A 92 5.34 -8.65 -6.26
N THR A 93 4.97 -9.55 -5.35
CA THR A 93 4.92 -9.26 -3.91
C THR A 93 6.30 -8.87 -3.36
N PHE A 94 7.40 -9.43 -3.90
CA PHE A 94 8.76 -9.15 -3.46
C PHE A 94 9.42 -7.99 -4.21
N TYR A 95 8.80 -7.47 -5.27
CA TYR A 95 9.44 -6.45 -6.13
C TYR A 95 9.80 -5.18 -5.36
N ARG A 96 9.08 -4.85 -4.27
CA ARG A 96 9.43 -3.69 -3.44
C ARG A 96 10.84 -3.76 -2.84
N LEU A 97 11.36 -4.96 -2.59
CA LEU A 97 12.72 -5.15 -2.08
C LEU A 97 13.79 -4.76 -3.09
N PHE A 98 13.45 -4.69 -4.38
CA PHE A 98 14.39 -4.32 -5.44
C PHE A 98 14.37 -2.84 -5.79
N ILE A 99 13.42 -2.05 -5.26
CA ILE A 99 13.32 -0.62 -5.52
C ILE A 99 14.65 0.10 -5.24
N PRO A 100 15.28 -0.04 -4.06
CA PRO A 100 16.53 0.64 -3.77
C PRO A 100 17.71 0.17 -4.64
N ILE A 101 17.61 -1.03 -5.22
CA ILE A 101 18.64 -1.60 -6.09
C ILE A 101 18.50 -1.09 -7.53
N LEU A 102 17.27 -0.91 -8.01
CA LEU A 102 16.96 -0.54 -9.41
C LEU A 102 16.97 0.96 -9.65
N LEU A 103 16.73 1.75 -8.61
CA LEU A 103 16.65 3.21 -8.75
C LEU A 103 18.02 3.86 -8.81
N PRO A 104 18.16 4.93 -9.62
CA PRO A 104 19.38 5.74 -9.66
C PRO A 104 19.75 6.32 -8.29
N ASP A 105 21.06 6.47 -8.03
CA ASP A 105 21.56 7.05 -6.77
C ASP A 105 21.20 8.55 -6.60
N THR A 106 20.80 9.21 -7.69
CA THR A 106 20.32 10.59 -7.67
C THR A 106 18.96 10.76 -6.98
N ILE A 107 18.22 9.67 -6.77
CA ILE A 107 16.97 9.68 -6.00
C ILE A 107 17.29 9.31 -4.56
N GLU A 108 17.17 10.30 -3.67
CA GLU A 108 17.49 10.13 -2.24
C GLU A 108 16.30 9.55 -1.47
N ARG A 109 15.07 9.85 -1.92
CA ARG A 109 13.82 9.56 -1.20
C ARG A 109 12.73 9.11 -2.14
N ILE A 110 11.89 8.17 -1.68
CA ILE A 110 10.75 7.69 -2.44
C ILE A 110 9.62 7.21 -1.50
N ILE A 111 8.36 7.39 -1.89
CA ILE A 111 7.24 6.72 -1.22
C ILE A 111 6.91 5.45 -2.02
N TYR A 112 7.09 4.28 -1.42
CA TYR A 112 6.53 3.04 -1.95
C TYR A 112 5.05 2.94 -1.60
N ILE A 113 4.24 2.54 -2.57
CA ILE A 113 2.78 2.39 -2.41
C ILE A 113 2.31 1.10 -3.08
N ASP A 114 1.54 0.27 -2.37
CA ASP A 114 0.86 -0.89 -2.96
C ASP A 114 -0.25 -0.43 -3.93
N THR A 115 -0.55 -1.23 -4.94
CA THR A 115 -1.53 -0.88 -5.99
C THR A 115 -3.00 -1.02 -5.57
N ASP A 116 -3.26 -1.56 -4.40
CA ASP A 116 -4.60 -1.65 -3.78
C ASP A 116 -4.88 -0.50 -2.81
N ILE A 117 -4.38 0.67 -3.15
CA ILE A 117 -4.48 1.91 -2.39
C ILE A 117 -5.21 2.97 -3.21
N VAL A 118 -5.86 3.91 -2.54
CA VAL A 118 -6.29 5.20 -3.10
C VAL A 118 -5.76 6.34 -2.24
N ILE A 119 -5.31 7.39 -2.91
CA ILE A 119 -4.86 8.63 -2.28
C ILE A 119 -6.07 9.58 -2.21
N ILE A 120 -6.34 10.17 -1.05
CA ILE A 120 -7.51 11.03 -0.84
C ILE A 120 -7.15 12.44 -0.35
N ASN A 121 -5.87 12.68 -0.07
CA ASN A 121 -5.31 14.01 0.24
C ASN A 121 -3.87 14.11 -0.27
N ASP A 122 -3.27 15.31 -0.13
CA ASP A 122 -1.94 15.62 -0.64
C ASP A 122 -0.83 14.78 0.03
N LEU A 123 0.13 14.32 -0.78
CA LEU A 123 1.28 13.52 -0.36
C LEU A 123 2.49 14.37 0.06
N ALA A 124 2.49 15.69 -0.19
CA ALA A 124 3.66 16.53 -0.01
C ALA A 124 4.17 16.53 1.44
N GLU A 125 3.27 16.58 2.43
CA GLU A 125 3.66 16.53 3.85
C GLU A 125 4.37 15.21 4.21
N LEU A 126 3.84 14.08 3.74
CA LEU A 126 4.50 12.78 3.92
C LEU A 126 5.86 12.76 3.23
N TYR A 127 5.92 13.21 1.96
CA TYR A 127 7.15 13.18 1.18
C TYR A 127 8.26 14.07 1.77
N GLN A 128 7.91 15.21 2.37
CA GLN A 128 8.85 16.17 2.95
C GLN A 128 9.26 15.82 4.39
N MET A 129 8.66 14.81 5.01
CA MET A 129 8.95 14.42 6.39
C MET A 129 10.44 14.12 6.58
N GLN A 130 11.03 14.68 7.64
CA GLN A 130 12.43 14.45 7.98
C GLN A 130 12.56 13.30 8.98
N PHE A 131 13.50 12.39 8.71
CA PHE A 131 13.85 11.25 9.57
C PHE A 131 15.23 10.72 9.18
N GLY A 132 15.90 10.03 10.10
CA GLY A 132 17.25 9.47 9.88
C GLY A 132 17.25 7.96 9.61
N GLU A 133 16.17 7.28 9.95
CA GLU A 133 16.04 5.83 9.80
C GLU A 133 15.96 5.42 8.30
N PRO A 134 16.16 4.14 7.95
CA PRO A 134 16.07 3.68 6.56
C PRO A 134 14.70 3.92 5.93
N PHE A 135 13.64 3.89 6.71
CA PHE A 135 12.28 4.19 6.23
C PHE A 135 11.34 4.56 7.37
N ALA A 136 10.22 5.17 6.98
CA ALA A 136 9.09 5.45 7.85
C ALA A 136 7.87 4.63 7.41
N ALA A 137 7.10 4.12 8.36
CA ALA A 137 5.93 3.26 8.11
C ALA A 137 4.86 3.42 9.20
N VAL A 138 3.64 3.01 8.88
CA VAL A 138 2.51 2.96 9.82
C VAL A 138 2.48 1.61 10.53
N VAL A 139 2.28 1.62 11.85
CA VAL A 139 2.08 0.40 12.64
C VAL A 139 0.90 -0.40 12.11
N ASP A 140 1.08 -1.71 11.93
CA ASP A 140 -0.03 -2.64 11.69
C ASP A 140 -0.58 -3.09 13.04
N PRO A 141 -1.83 -2.75 13.40
CA PRO A 141 -2.39 -3.08 14.70
C PRO A 141 -2.77 -4.55 14.85
N ALA A 142 -2.83 -5.34 13.75
CA ALA A 142 -3.32 -6.71 13.81
C ALA A 142 -2.36 -7.69 14.46
N PRO A 143 -1.05 -7.76 14.12
CA PRO A 143 -0.12 -8.54 14.91
C PRO A 143 0.46 -7.67 16.02
N THR A 144 -0.15 -7.72 17.20
CA THR A 144 0.35 -6.96 18.37
C THR A 144 1.76 -7.37 18.77
N ILE A 145 2.08 -8.65 18.67
CA ILE A 145 3.40 -9.24 18.98
C ILE A 145 3.72 -10.32 17.95
N ARG A 146 4.99 -10.42 17.54
CA ARG A 146 5.52 -11.45 16.65
C ARG A 146 6.87 -11.95 17.19
N VAL A 147 6.81 -12.75 18.28
CA VAL A 147 7.99 -13.30 18.94
C VAL A 147 8.84 -14.13 17.98
N ASP A 148 8.21 -14.84 17.05
CA ASP A 148 8.87 -15.62 16.00
C ASP A 148 9.73 -14.75 15.05
N LEU A 149 9.47 -13.45 14.98
CA LEU A 149 10.26 -12.45 14.24
C LEU A 149 11.19 -11.63 15.17
N GLY A 150 11.20 -11.90 16.49
CA GLY A 150 11.94 -11.10 17.47
C GLY A 150 11.19 -9.83 17.96
N ILE A 151 9.92 -9.65 17.57
CA ILE A 151 9.11 -8.49 17.96
C ILE A 151 8.31 -8.84 19.22
N THR A 152 8.77 -8.33 20.36
CA THR A 152 8.23 -8.65 21.70
C THR A 152 7.37 -7.53 22.28
N ARG A 153 7.34 -6.34 21.67
CA ARG A 153 6.56 -5.19 22.14
C ARG A 153 5.45 -4.83 21.15
N PRO A 154 4.23 -4.51 21.63
CA PRO A 154 3.17 -3.98 20.79
C PRO A 154 3.61 -2.72 20.04
N GLY A 155 3.04 -2.48 18.86
CA GLY A 155 3.35 -1.31 18.05
C GLY A 155 4.72 -1.33 17.35
N ASN A 156 5.44 -2.45 17.39
CA ASN A 156 6.72 -2.59 16.71
C ASN A 156 6.64 -3.43 15.41
N TYR A 157 5.43 -3.72 14.93
CA TYR A 157 5.18 -4.35 13.66
C TYR A 157 4.49 -3.34 12.72
N PHE A 158 5.05 -3.11 11.53
CA PHE A 158 4.50 -2.17 10.57
C PHE A 158 3.84 -2.86 9.38
N ASN A 159 2.93 -2.14 8.72
CA ASN A 159 2.39 -2.52 7.42
C ASN A 159 3.31 -2.00 6.31
N ALA A 160 3.73 -2.90 5.41
CA ALA A 160 4.68 -2.58 4.35
C ALA A 160 4.04 -2.02 3.07
N GLY A 161 2.72 -1.80 3.03
CA GLY A 161 2.02 -1.29 1.84
C GLY A 161 2.24 0.18 1.56
N VAL A 162 2.71 0.95 2.56
CA VAL A 162 3.18 2.33 2.41
C VAL A 162 4.48 2.49 3.18
N LEU A 163 5.55 2.85 2.48
CA LEU A 163 6.87 3.11 3.07
C LEU A 163 7.43 4.42 2.52
N LEU A 164 7.75 5.37 3.38
CA LEU A 164 8.59 6.49 2.98
C LEU A 164 10.05 6.07 3.18
N ILE A 165 10.79 5.89 2.10
CA ILE A 165 12.13 5.27 2.10
C ILE A 165 13.22 6.35 1.96
N ASN A 166 14.20 6.35 2.86
CA ASN A 166 15.49 6.97 2.71
C ASN A 166 16.39 5.97 1.95
N LEU A 167 16.56 6.17 0.66
CA LEU A 167 17.25 5.21 -0.20
C LEU A 167 18.73 5.04 0.16
N GLN A 168 19.39 6.11 0.62
CA GLN A 168 20.78 6.03 1.06
C GLN A 168 20.92 5.14 2.30
N ALA A 169 20.14 5.41 3.36
CA ALA A 169 20.19 4.62 4.59
C ALA A 169 19.77 3.16 4.34
N TRP A 170 18.73 2.93 3.52
CA TRP A 170 18.30 1.57 3.15
C TRP A 170 19.40 0.76 2.46
N ARG A 171 20.14 1.38 1.51
CA ARG A 171 21.27 0.75 0.81
C ARG A 171 22.44 0.50 1.77
N GLN A 172 22.81 1.47 2.60
CA GLN A 172 23.90 1.33 3.58
C GLN A 172 23.64 0.20 4.55
N GLU A 173 22.41 0.02 5.00
CA GLU A 173 22.02 -1.05 5.92
C GLU A 173 21.68 -2.37 5.24
N ARG A 174 21.75 -2.41 3.91
CA ARG A 174 21.52 -3.63 3.12
C ARG A 174 20.16 -4.28 3.45
N ILE A 175 19.11 -3.46 3.62
CA ILE A 175 17.78 -3.94 4.03
C ILE A 175 17.21 -4.94 3.02
N SER A 176 17.39 -4.69 1.70
CA SER A 176 16.91 -5.58 0.64
C SER A 176 17.51 -6.97 0.75
N GLU A 177 18.83 -7.07 0.83
CA GLU A 177 19.55 -8.34 0.89
C GLU A 177 19.22 -9.09 2.17
N ARG A 178 19.23 -8.41 3.32
CA ARG A 178 18.87 -9.02 4.62
C ARG A 178 17.45 -9.54 4.62
N ALA A 179 16.49 -8.81 4.01
CA ALA A 179 15.10 -9.25 3.92
C ALA A 179 14.95 -10.47 2.98
N LEU A 180 15.64 -10.49 1.83
CA LEU A 180 15.66 -11.63 0.92
C LEU A 180 16.27 -12.87 1.58
N ASP A 181 17.41 -12.71 2.25
CA ASP A 181 18.07 -13.79 3.00
C ASP A 181 17.13 -14.34 4.09
N PHE A 182 16.41 -13.46 4.80
CA PHE A 182 15.44 -13.88 5.82
C PHE A 182 14.31 -14.72 5.23
N VAL A 183 13.74 -14.32 4.08
CA VAL A 183 12.67 -15.09 3.39
C VAL A 183 13.17 -16.47 2.99
N ILE A 184 14.42 -16.56 2.48
CA ILE A 184 15.01 -17.83 2.05
C ILE A 184 15.27 -18.75 3.24
N GLN A 185 15.82 -18.21 4.34
CA GLN A 185 16.19 -18.99 5.51
C GLN A 185 15.01 -19.39 6.40
N PHE A 186 13.98 -18.52 6.51
CA PHE A 186 12.85 -18.67 7.43
C PHE A 186 11.48 -18.50 6.75
N PRO A 187 11.20 -19.24 5.66
CA PRO A 187 9.96 -19.07 4.89
C PRO A 187 8.70 -19.33 5.74
N GLU A 188 8.78 -20.20 6.75
CA GLU A 188 7.67 -20.52 7.66
C GLU A 188 7.29 -19.35 8.57
N LYS A 189 8.20 -18.42 8.83
CA LYS A 189 7.95 -17.19 9.60
C LYS A 189 7.31 -16.09 8.74
N CYS A 190 7.40 -16.19 7.41
CA CYS A 190 6.96 -15.17 6.46
C CYS A 190 5.48 -15.32 6.08
N LYS A 191 4.56 -15.36 7.05
CA LYS A 191 3.10 -15.46 6.82
C LYS A 191 2.54 -14.31 5.96
N TYR A 192 3.14 -13.14 6.05
CA TYR A 192 2.85 -11.95 5.23
C TYR A 192 4.05 -11.61 4.35
N VAL A 193 4.71 -12.64 3.85
CA VAL A 193 5.78 -12.60 2.84
C VAL A 193 6.89 -11.61 3.20
N ASP A 194 7.16 -10.67 2.34
CA ASP A 194 8.17 -9.61 2.47
C ASP A 194 7.91 -8.66 3.64
N GLN A 195 6.65 -8.40 4.01
CA GLN A 195 6.33 -7.61 5.20
C GLN A 195 6.92 -8.24 6.48
N CYS A 196 6.84 -9.57 6.63
CA CYS A 196 7.43 -10.25 7.79
C CYS A 196 8.95 -10.13 7.79
N ALA A 197 9.59 -10.30 6.63
CA ALA A 197 11.03 -10.18 6.50
C ALA A 197 11.52 -8.77 6.80
N LEU A 198 10.89 -7.75 6.22
CA LEU A 198 11.21 -6.35 6.51
C LEU A 198 11.07 -6.02 8.00
N ASN A 199 9.99 -6.49 8.64
CA ASN A 199 9.80 -6.30 10.07
C ASN A 199 10.88 -7.00 10.90
N ALA A 200 11.31 -8.21 10.52
CA ALA A 200 12.35 -8.96 11.25
C ALA A 200 13.74 -8.30 11.15
N VAL A 201 14.10 -7.79 9.95
CA VAL A 201 15.43 -7.21 9.73
C VAL A 201 15.56 -5.76 10.17
N SER A 202 14.43 -5.09 10.47
CA SER A 202 14.40 -3.65 10.81
C SER A 202 13.90 -3.38 12.23
N ILE A 203 14.00 -4.37 13.14
CA ILE A 203 13.55 -4.19 14.53
C ILE A 203 14.23 -2.97 15.16
N GLY A 204 13.42 -2.02 15.64
CA GLY A 204 13.91 -0.81 16.31
C GLY A 204 14.59 0.22 15.39
N ASN A 205 14.63 -0.03 14.07
CA ASN A 205 15.32 0.82 13.10
C ASN A 205 14.40 1.26 11.95
N TRP A 206 13.27 1.83 12.29
CA TRP A 206 12.32 2.46 11.38
C TRP A 206 11.51 3.53 12.10
N LYS A 207 11.11 4.57 11.38
CA LYS A 207 10.31 5.68 11.91
C LYS A 207 8.83 5.32 11.91
N LYS A 208 8.17 5.46 13.06
CA LYS A 208 6.71 5.36 13.14
C LYS A 208 6.08 6.65 12.65
N ILE A 209 5.06 6.52 11.80
CA ILE A 209 4.27 7.64 11.31
C ILE A 209 2.78 7.45 11.58
N ASP A 210 2.02 8.53 11.51
CA ASP A 210 0.59 8.56 11.79
C ASP A 210 -0.19 7.64 10.84
N SER A 211 -1.24 6.99 11.37
CA SER A 211 -2.12 6.08 10.63
C SER A 211 -2.85 6.74 9.46
N ARG A 212 -2.95 8.08 9.40
CA ARG A 212 -3.51 8.81 8.27
C ARG A 212 -2.78 8.55 6.96
N TYR A 213 -1.49 8.16 7.02
CA TYR A 213 -0.66 7.83 5.86
C TYR A 213 -0.74 6.38 5.40
N ASN A 214 -1.50 5.54 6.10
CA ASN A 214 -1.83 4.18 5.67
C ASN A 214 -3.05 3.67 6.43
N LEU A 215 -4.22 4.29 6.19
CA LEU A 215 -5.47 3.84 6.78
C LEU A 215 -5.86 2.49 6.17
N MET A 216 -5.55 1.42 6.88
CA MET A 216 -5.94 0.08 6.48
C MET A 216 -7.46 -0.09 6.64
N GLY A 217 -8.17 -0.25 5.53
CA GLY A 217 -9.62 -0.15 5.46
C GLY A 217 -10.40 -1.15 6.31
N GLN A 218 -9.79 -2.29 6.72
CA GLN A 218 -10.42 -3.22 7.67
C GLN A 218 -10.55 -2.65 9.09
N TYR A 219 -9.81 -1.60 9.42
CA TYR A 219 -9.88 -0.91 10.70
C TYR A 219 -10.71 0.37 10.64
N ALA A 220 -11.26 0.70 9.47
CA ALA A 220 -12.18 1.82 9.35
C ALA A 220 -13.46 1.55 10.19
N PRO A 221 -13.95 2.55 10.95
CA PRO A 221 -15.14 2.40 11.76
C PRO A 221 -16.40 2.16 10.91
N ASP A 222 -17.40 1.53 11.52
CA ASP A 222 -18.75 1.43 10.96
C ASP A 222 -19.52 2.73 11.23
N LEU A 223 -19.42 3.68 10.34
CA LEU A 223 -20.06 5.01 10.43
C LEU A 223 -21.28 5.11 9.50
N LEU A 224 -22.14 6.08 9.76
CA LEU A 224 -23.16 6.51 8.80
C LEU A 224 -22.50 7.19 7.61
N LYS A 225 -23.14 7.14 6.45
CA LYS A 225 -22.57 7.64 5.18
C LYS A 225 -22.11 9.10 5.26
N ASN A 226 -22.85 9.95 5.94
CA ASN A 226 -22.53 11.37 6.13
C ASN A 226 -21.38 11.63 7.12
N GLU A 227 -21.06 10.67 8.00
CA GLU A 227 -19.97 10.80 8.98
C GLU A 227 -18.61 10.47 8.38
N TYR A 228 -18.57 9.70 7.27
CA TYR A 228 -17.31 9.37 6.60
C TYR A 228 -16.58 10.62 6.08
N THR A 229 -17.29 11.67 5.67
CA THR A 229 -16.66 12.92 5.23
C THR A 229 -15.75 13.48 6.33
N LYS A 230 -16.28 13.60 7.55
CA LYS A 230 -15.52 14.09 8.71
C LYS A 230 -14.40 13.13 9.12
N PHE A 231 -14.65 11.81 9.09
CA PHE A 231 -13.65 10.80 9.45
C PHE A 231 -12.46 10.78 8.48
N LEU A 232 -12.71 11.06 7.20
CA LEU A 232 -11.69 11.01 6.13
C LEU A 232 -10.97 12.33 5.91
N ASP A 233 -11.40 13.41 6.56
CA ASP A 233 -10.91 14.77 6.33
C ASP A 233 -9.38 14.90 6.50
N ASP A 234 -8.82 14.24 7.51
CA ASP A 234 -7.39 14.22 7.82
C ASP A 234 -6.64 13.00 7.25
N LYS A 235 -7.31 12.05 6.63
CA LYS A 235 -6.65 10.85 6.07
C LYS A 235 -6.04 11.17 4.71
N VAL A 236 -4.88 10.59 4.44
CA VAL A 236 -4.14 10.81 3.18
C VAL A 236 -4.22 9.60 2.28
N ILE A 237 -4.03 8.41 2.84
CA ILE A 237 -3.94 7.15 2.11
C ILE A 237 -4.91 6.13 2.69
N VAL A 238 -5.76 5.54 1.84
CA VAL A 238 -6.66 4.43 2.19
C VAL A 238 -6.18 3.15 1.50
N HIS A 239 -5.91 2.11 2.29
CA HIS A 239 -5.32 0.85 1.85
C HIS A 239 -6.30 -0.32 1.99
N PHE A 240 -6.55 -1.04 0.89
CA PHE A 240 -7.44 -2.20 0.82
C PHE A 240 -6.66 -3.53 0.94
N ASN A 241 -5.81 -3.64 1.96
CA ASN A 241 -4.81 -4.71 2.10
C ASN A 241 -5.38 -6.14 2.22
N ILE A 242 -6.55 -6.35 2.85
CA ILE A 242 -7.14 -7.70 3.03
C ILE A 242 -8.26 -7.96 2.02
N PHE A 243 -9.24 -7.07 1.94
CA PHE A 243 -10.41 -7.22 1.07
C PHE A 243 -10.31 -6.27 -0.11
N LYS A 244 -10.21 -6.82 -1.32
CA LYS A 244 -10.03 -6.00 -2.51
C LYS A 244 -11.36 -5.39 -2.95
N PRO A 245 -11.43 -4.08 -3.23
CA PRO A 245 -12.68 -3.38 -3.58
C PRO A 245 -13.27 -3.86 -4.91
N TRP A 246 -12.47 -4.46 -5.78
CA TRP A 246 -12.93 -5.11 -7.03
C TRP A 246 -13.42 -6.55 -6.83
N ASP A 247 -13.46 -7.07 -5.61
CA ASP A 247 -14.14 -8.33 -5.29
C ASP A 247 -15.59 -8.04 -4.88
N ARG A 248 -16.55 -8.77 -5.46
CA ARG A 248 -17.98 -8.65 -5.11
C ARG A 248 -18.26 -9.00 -3.64
N LEU A 249 -17.43 -9.84 -3.03
CA LEU A 249 -17.53 -10.23 -1.63
C LEU A 249 -16.87 -9.25 -0.67
N CYS A 250 -16.27 -8.17 -1.15
CA CYS A 250 -15.65 -7.15 -0.33
C CYS A 250 -16.69 -6.49 0.60
N GLN A 251 -16.40 -6.52 1.90
CA GLN A 251 -17.22 -5.89 2.95
C GLN A 251 -16.62 -4.57 3.47
N MET A 252 -15.51 -4.13 2.89
CA MET A 252 -14.84 -2.93 3.34
C MET A 252 -15.71 -1.70 3.12
N ARG A 253 -15.89 -0.93 4.18
CA ARG A 253 -16.75 0.26 4.18
C ARG A 253 -16.28 1.32 3.19
N LEU A 254 -14.96 1.52 3.12
CA LEU A 254 -14.35 2.55 2.28
C LEU A 254 -14.22 2.17 0.80
N ARG A 255 -14.74 1.01 0.36
CA ARG A 255 -14.66 0.57 -1.05
C ARG A 255 -15.28 1.57 -2.05
N PHE A 256 -16.18 2.45 -1.59
CA PHE A 256 -16.77 3.47 -2.43
C PHE A 256 -15.72 4.47 -2.97
N LEU A 257 -14.65 4.73 -2.21
CA LEU A 257 -13.54 5.58 -2.66
C LEU A 257 -12.83 4.98 -3.88
N TYR A 258 -12.55 3.67 -3.85
CA TYR A 258 -12.00 2.98 -5.01
C TYR A 258 -12.91 3.08 -6.23
N HIS A 259 -14.22 2.88 -6.04
CA HIS A 259 -15.18 2.95 -7.14
C HIS A 259 -15.34 4.37 -7.68
N HIS A 260 -15.21 5.39 -6.85
CA HIS A 260 -15.20 6.77 -7.26
C HIS A 260 -14.03 7.04 -8.23
N TYR A 261 -12.80 6.69 -7.86
CA TYR A 261 -11.65 6.89 -8.75
C TYR A 261 -11.64 5.93 -9.95
N PHE A 262 -12.24 4.75 -9.83
CA PHE A 262 -12.46 3.88 -10.99
C PHE A 262 -13.34 4.58 -12.05
N ASP A 263 -14.41 5.24 -11.63
CA ASP A 263 -15.31 5.96 -12.54
C ASP A 263 -14.68 7.24 -13.14
N MET A 264 -13.62 7.76 -12.53
CA MET A 264 -12.81 8.87 -13.05
C MET A 264 -11.66 8.40 -13.95
N SER A 265 -11.24 7.12 -13.85
CA SER A 265 -10.07 6.58 -14.54
C SER A 265 -10.36 6.20 -16.00
N PRO A 266 -9.33 5.96 -16.84
CA PRO A 266 -9.48 5.38 -18.17
C PRO A 266 -10.16 4.01 -18.18
N GLU A 267 -10.28 3.35 -17.04
CA GLU A 267 -10.95 2.06 -16.87
C GLU A 267 -12.48 2.18 -16.75
N LYS A 268 -13.02 3.40 -16.74
CA LYS A 268 -14.46 3.68 -16.74
C LYS A 268 -15.16 2.93 -17.90
N GLY A 269 -16.23 2.23 -17.56
CA GLY A 269 -16.97 1.40 -18.52
C GLY A 269 -16.47 -0.04 -18.66
N LYS A 270 -15.31 -0.39 -18.13
CA LYS A 270 -14.88 -1.79 -18.00
C LYS A 270 -15.58 -2.48 -16.83
N LYS A 271 -15.39 -3.81 -16.72
CA LYS A 271 -15.97 -4.58 -15.62
C LYS A 271 -15.34 -4.15 -14.28
N ARG A 272 -16.12 -3.45 -13.45
CA ARG A 272 -15.72 -2.96 -12.12
C ARG A 272 -15.32 -4.08 -11.16
N TYR A 273 -15.92 -5.26 -11.32
CA TYR A 273 -15.67 -6.41 -10.45
C TYR A 273 -15.03 -7.56 -11.24
N LYS A 274 -14.08 -8.25 -10.60
CA LYS A 274 -13.54 -9.52 -11.14
C LYS A 274 -14.66 -10.55 -11.32
N LYS A 275 -14.42 -11.56 -12.15
CA LYS A 275 -15.37 -12.63 -12.42
C LYS A 275 -15.80 -13.29 -11.11
N PHE A 276 -17.13 -13.30 -10.87
CA PHE A 276 -17.72 -13.91 -9.69
C PHE A 276 -17.96 -15.40 -9.94
N ASN A 277 -17.50 -16.24 -9.02
CA ASN A 277 -17.78 -17.66 -9.06
C ASN A 277 -19.12 -17.93 -8.36
N PHE A 278 -20.16 -18.28 -9.14
CA PHE A 278 -21.53 -18.54 -8.68
C PHE A 278 -21.66 -19.93 -8.03
N THR A 279 -20.98 -20.17 -6.92
CA THR A 279 -21.25 -21.31 -6.06
C THR A 279 -22.32 -20.95 -5.03
N PHE A 280 -23.08 -21.95 -4.53
CA PHE A 280 -24.08 -21.77 -3.46
C PHE A 280 -23.46 -21.02 -2.25
N LYS A 281 -22.26 -21.44 -1.84
CA LYS A 281 -21.51 -20.80 -0.74
C LYS A 281 -21.23 -19.33 -1.00
N ASN A 282 -20.81 -18.96 -2.20
CA ASN A 282 -20.50 -17.57 -2.55
C ASN A 282 -21.75 -16.71 -2.68
N VAL A 283 -22.84 -17.27 -3.21
CA VAL A 283 -24.14 -16.57 -3.29
C VAL A 283 -24.70 -16.33 -1.89
N ALA A 284 -24.71 -17.35 -1.03
CA ALA A 284 -25.13 -17.21 0.37
C ALA A 284 -24.27 -16.16 1.12
N ARG A 285 -22.96 -16.18 0.90
CA ARG A 285 -22.03 -15.18 1.46
C ARG A 285 -22.32 -13.77 0.94
N LEU A 286 -22.64 -13.61 -0.35
CA LEU A 286 -22.99 -12.32 -0.93
C LEU A 286 -24.29 -11.75 -0.33
N ILE A 287 -25.32 -12.59 -0.17
CA ILE A 287 -26.58 -12.20 0.47
C ILE A 287 -26.33 -11.80 1.92
N ARG A 288 -25.63 -12.65 2.70
CA ARG A 288 -25.25 -12.33 4.08
C ARG A 288 -24.49 -11.00 4.16
N ASN A 289 -23.52 -10.76 3.29
CA ASN A 289 -22.72 -9.55 3.31
C ASN A 289 -23.57 -8.29 3.03
N LYS A 290 -24.56 -8.39 2.13
CA LYS A 290 -25.50 -7.31 1.86
C LYS A 290 -26.40 -7.04 3.07
N THR A 291 -26.98 -8.08 3.69
CA THR A 291 -27.86 -7.90 4.87
C THR A 291 -27.09 -7.35 6.06
N VAL A 292 -25.89 -7.85 6.33
CA VAL A 292 -24.99 -7.29 7.36
C VAL A 292 -24.61 -5.85 7.04
N GLY A 293 -24.35 -5.52 5.78
CA GLY A 293 -24.07 -4.15 5.34
C GLY A 293 -25.23 -3.21 5.67
N ILE A 294 -26.45 -3.57 5.29
CA ILE A 294 -27.68 -2.79 5.59
C ILE A 294 -27.88 -2.62 7.10
N TYR A 295 -27.71 -3.72 7.88
CA TYR A 295 -27.82 -3.67 9.33
C TYR A 295 -26.80 -2.69 9.94
N ARG A 296 -25.53 -2.76 9.51
CA ARG A 296 -24.47 -1.87 9.98
C ARG A 296 -24.73 -0.41 9.59
N ASP A 297 -25.23 -0.16 8.38
CA ASP A 297 -25.62 1.17 7.92
C ASP A 297 -26.73 1.75 8.80
N TYR A 298 -27.68 0.92 9.20
CA TYR A 298 -28.80 1.31 10.06
C TYR A 298 -28.37 1.55 11.51
N MET A 299 -27.56 0.66 12.06
CA MET A 299 -27.18 0.69 13.48
C MET A 299 -25.95 1.55 13.76
N ALA A 300 -25.16 1.90 12.75
CA ALA A 300 -23.88 2.60 12.89
C ALA A 300 -22.98 2.02 13.98
N VAL A 301 -22.90 0.67 14.03
CA VAL A 301 -22.19 -0.04 15.11
C VAL A 301 -20.68 0.10 14.91
N ASN A 302 -20.00 0.78 15.82
CA ASN A 302 -18.59 1.14 15.74
C ASN A 302 -17.66 0.14 16.47
N HIS A 303 -17.88 -1.17 16.27
CA HIS A 303 -17.08 -2.21 16.93
C HIS A 303 -15.62 -2.26 16.46
N THR A 304 -15.34 -1.84 15.23
CA THR A 304 -13.99 -1.92 14.67
C THR A 304 -13.13 -0.76 15.16
N TYR A 305 -13.72 0.43 15.29
CA TYR A 305 -13.02 1.63 15.76
C TYR A 305 -12.46 1.46 17.18
N GLU A 306 -13.20 0.82 18.06
CA GLU A 306 -12.77 0.52 19.44
C GLU A 306 -11.49 -0.33 19.52
N ARG A 307 -11.17 -1.10 18.46
CA ARG A 307 -9.94 -1.90 18.40
C ARG A 307 -8.72 -1.11 17.89
N ILE A 308 -8.94 -0.05 17.12
CA ILE A 308 -7.87 0.80 16.58
C ILE A 308 -7.40 1.80 17.63
N LYS A 309 -8.34 2.30 18.43
CA LYS A 309 -8.09 3.31 19.46
C LYS A 309 -6.90 3.00 20.37
N PRO A 310 -6.72 1.75 20.86
CA PRO A 310 -5.54 1.40 21.64
C PRO A 310 -4.23 1.48 20.85
N ALA A 311 -4.24 1.16 19.53
CA ALA A 311 -3.05 1.23 18.69
C ALA A 311 -2.68 2.68 18.35
N GLU A 312 -3.67 3.56 18.12
CA GLU A 312 -3.46 5.00 17.95
C GLU A 312 -2.96 5.65 19.24
N ASN A 313 -3.48 5.27 20.39
CA ASN A 313 -2.98 5.73 21.69
C ASN A 313 -1.55 5.26 21.94
N LEU A 314 -1.22 4.01 21.63
CA LEU A 314 0.15 3.49 21.68
C LEU A 314 1.10 4.30 20.78
N LEU A 315 0.66 4.68 19.59
CA LEU A 315 1.45 5.52 18.67
C LEU A 315 1.67 6.92 19.26
N ARG A 316 0.64 7.54 19.84
CA ARG A 316 0.74 8.87 20.48
C ARG A 316 1.63 8.82 21.71
N GLU A 317 1.49 7.82 22.58
CA GLU A 317 2.32 7.65 23.77
C GLU A 317 3.80 7.42 23.42
N GLN A 318 4.09 6.72 22.33
CA GLN A 318 5.47 6.47 21.87
C GLN A 318 6.10 7.65 21.12
N GLN A 319 5.28 8.55 20.55
CA GLN A 319 5.77 9.85 20.00
C GLN A 319 6.08 10.87 21.09
N LEU A 320 5.45 10.76 22.26
CA LEU A 320 5.60 11.67 23.39
C LEU A 320 6.66 11.22 24.40
N SER A 321 7.15 9.98 24.32
CA SER A 321 8.24 9.49 25.20
C SER A 321 9.58 9.82 24.56
N PRO A 322 10.38 10.74 25.12
CA PRO A 322 11.79 10.86 24.74
C PRO A 322 12.51 9.55 25.09
N HIS A 323 13.47 9.16 24.29
CA HIS A 323 14.33 7.98 24.44
C HIS A 323 15.09 7.99 25.74
#